data_eeae3b3c29042cb74744e74582574fb6
#
_entry.id   eeae3b3c29042cb74744e74582574fb6
#
_cell.length_a   1.000
_cell.length_b   1.000
_cell.length_c   1.000
_cell.angle_alpha   90.00
_cell.angle_beta   90.00
_cell.angle_gamma   90.00
#
_symmetry.space_group_name_H-M   'P 1'
#
loop_
_entity.id
_entity.type
_entity.pdbx_description
1 polymer ?
#
loop_
_entity_poly.entity_id
_entity_poly.type
_entity_poly.pdbx_seq_one_letter_code
_entity_poly.pdbx_strand_id
1 'polypeptide(L)'
;MDEKDTRYARQREDMVRRQIEARGVTDPKVLAAMREVPRHLFVGEALEDQAYGDFPLPIGEQQTISQPYIVAEMTQALALSEEDRVLEIGTGSGYQAAVLAEIVFRVYTVERIHALYIRTRKLFDRLHYHNIVTRYSDGTMGWEEESPFDAIIVTAGSPVIPAPLIRQLAVGGRMVIPVGNRFTQDLVKIYKDQNGIRQVSLGGCRFVKLIGTHGWKKEED
;
A
#
# COMPACT_ATOMS: atom_id res chain seq x y z
N MET A 1 -11.83 13.44 -24.56
CA MET A 1 -12.01 12.93 -23.17
C MET A 1 -13.46 12.55 -23.05
N ASP A 2 -13.72 11.28 -22.76
CA ASP A 2 -15.09 10.75 -22.62
C ASP A 2 -15.78 11.41 -21.42
N GLU A 3 -17.12 11.50 -21.44
CA GLU A 3 -17.94 12.04 -20.34
C GLU A 3 -17.69 11.25 -19.03
N LYS A 4 -17.48 9.94 -19.14
CA LYS A 4 -17.13 9.04 -18.02
C LYS A 4 -15.78 9.41 -17.43
N ASP A 5 -14.77 9.68 -18.26
CA ASP A 5 -13.42 10.09 -17.79
C ASP A 5 -13.47 11.42 -17.06
N THR A 6 -14.24 12.38 -17.57
CA THR A 6 -14.43 13.70 -16.94
C THR A 6 -15.10 13.57 -15.57
N ARG A 7 -16.11 12.68 -15.44
CA ARG A 7 -16.78 12.40 -14.16
C ARG A 7 -15.80 11.83 -13.15
N TYR A 8 -15.02 10.82 -13.52
CA TYR A 8 -14.06 10.20 -12.60
C TYR A 8 -12.93 11.16 -12.20
N ALA A 9 -12.48 12.03 -13.10
CA ALA A 9 -11.51 13.07 -12.78
C ALA A 9 -12.02 14.02 -11.69
N ARG A 10 -13.29 14.46 -11.77
CA ARG A 10 -13.94 15.30 -10.75
C ARG A 10 -14.08 14.57 -9.42
N GLN A 11 -14.54 13.33 -9.43
CA GLN A 11 -14.68 12.51 -8.22
C GLN A 11 -13.32 12.29 -7.52
N ARG A 12 -12.25 12.07 -8.30
CA ARG A 12 -10.88 11.93 -7.79
C ARG A 12 -10.38 13.21 -7.14
N GLU A 13 -10.60 14.37 -7.77
CA GLU A 13 -10.24 15.67 -7.18
C GLU A 13 -11.01 15.94 -5.88
N ASP A 14 -12.32 15.66 -5.85
CA ASP A 14 -13.15 15.80 -4.65
C ASP A 14 -12.69 14.85 -3.53
N MET A 15 -12.32 13.61 -3.86
CA MET A 15 -11.72 12.63 -2.92
C MET A 15 -10.46 13.22 -2.29
N VAL A 16 -9.52 13.71 -3.11
CA VAL A 16 -8.26 14.25 -2.58
C VAL A 16 -8.51 15.46 -1.69
N ARG A 17 -9.29 16.42 -2.15
CA ARG A 17 -9.55 17.66 -1.42
C ARG A 17 -10.31 17.44 -0.12
N ARG A 18 -11.41 16.66 -0.16
CA ARG A 18 -12.37 16.57 0.96
C ARG A 18 -12.08 15.43 1.93
N GLN A 19 -11.49 14.33 1.47
CA GLN A 19 -11.30 13.13 2.27
C GLN A 19 -9.84 12.96 2.72
N ILE A 20 -8.88 13.56 2.02
CA ILE A 20 -7.46 13.37 2.24
C ILE A 20 -6.82 14.66 2.79
N GLU A 21 -6.78 15.71 1.99
CA GLU A 21 -6.17 17.00 2.36
C GLU A 21 -6.86 17.64 3.57
N ALA A 22 -8.21 17.65 3.60
CA ALA A 22 -9.00 18.16 4.71
C ALA A 22 -8.79 17.39 6.03
N ARG A 23 -8.18 16.21 5.99
CA ARG A 23 -7.87 15.38 7.18
C ARG A 23 -6.38 15.41 7.56
N GLY A 24 -5.61 16.35 7.01
CA GLY A 24 -4.22 16.61 7.44
C GLY A 24 -3.13 15.92 6.64
N VAL A 25 -3.45 15.28 5.50
CA VAL A 25 -2.41 14.88 4.54
C VAL A 25 -1.97 16.12 3.75
N THR A 26 -0.72 16.51 3.91
CA THR A 26 -0.18 17.77 3.37
C THR A 26 1.02 17.59 2.44
N ASP A 27 1.57 16.37 2.33
CA ASP A 27 2.70 16.09 1.43
C ASP A 27 2.25 16.30 -0.03
N PRO A 28 2.83 17.29 -0.77
CA PRO A 28 2.41 17.61 -2.13
C PRO A 28 2.64 16.46 -3.12
N LYS A 29 3.66 15.61 -2.90
CA LYS A 29 3.92 14.44 -3.75
C LYS A 29 2.82 13.39 -3.57
N VAL A 30 2.41 13.15 -2.35
CA VAL A 30 1.30 12.23 -2.04
C VAL A 30 -0.01 12.75 -2.64
N LEU A 31 -0.33 14.02 -2.44
CA LEU A 31 -1.55 14.63 -3.00
C LEU A 31 -1.55 14.60 -4.54
N ALA A 32 -0.41 14.84 -5.18
CA ALA A 32 -0.26 14.73 -6.63
C ALA A 32 -0.46 13.29 -7.12
N ALA A 33 0.17 12.30 -6.49
CA ALA A 33 0.02 10.89 -6.81
C ALA A 33 -1.44 10.42 -6.67
N MET A 34 -2.13 10.84 -5.59
CA MET A 34 -3.54 10.52 -5.38
C MET A 34 -4.47 11.16 -6.41
N ARG A 35 -4.07 12.30 -7.02
CA ARG A 35 -4.78 12.94 -8.14
C ARG A 35 -4.50 12.24 -9.46
N GLU A 36 -3.31 11.71 -9.65
CA GLU A 36 -2.91 11.05 -10.91
C GLU A 36 -3.52 9.66 -11.04
N VAL A 37 -3.39 8.80 -10.04
CA VAL A 37 -3.76 7.39 -10.12
C VAL A 37 -5.29 7.18 -10.25
N PRO A 38 -5.78 6.58 -11.35
CA PRO A 38 -7.22 6.38 -11.61
C PRO A 38 -7.78 5.22 -10.79
N ARG A 39 -8.12 5.46 -9.53
CA ARG A 39 -8.53 4.43 -8.55
C ARG A 39 -9.65 3.51 -9.04
N HIS A 40 -10.58 4.00 -9.86
CA HIS A 40 -11.67 3.20 -10.42
C HIS A 40 -11.18 2.03 -11.30
N LEU A 41 -9.96 2.10 -11.87
CA LEU A 41 -9.38 0.99 -12.63
C LEU A 41 -8.82 -0.14 -11.75
N PHE A 42 -8.74 0.06 -10.43
CA PHE A 42 -8.22 -0.90 -9.44
C PHE A 42 -9.32 -1.66 -8.69
N VAL A 43 -10.57 -1.48 -9.07
CA VAL A 43 -11.74 -2.20 -8.55
C VAL A 43 -12.44 -2.96 -9.68
N GLY A 44 -13.40 -3.81 -9.32
CA GLY A 44 -14.24 -4.46 -10.32
C GLY A 44 -15.20 -3.45 -10.97
N GLU A 45 -15.57 -3.66 -12.24
CA GLU A 45 -16.42 -2.77 -13.04
C GLU A 45 -17.72 -2.36 -12.30
N ALA A 46 -18.36 -3.30 -11.60
CA ALA A 46 -19.56 -3.02 -10.82
C ALA A 46 -19.36 -2.04 -9.64
N LEU A 47 -18.12 -1.76 -9.26
CA LEU A 47 -17.76 -0.90 -8.13
C LEU A 47 -17.07 0.41 -8.56
N GLU A 48 -16.85 0.64 -9.84
CA GLU A 48 -16.16 1.82 -10.35
C GLU A 48 -16.78 3.14 -9.87
N ASP A 49 -18.11 3.22 -9.84
CA ASP A 49 -18.85 4.39 -9.38
C ASP A 49 -18.68 4.68 -7.88
N GLN A 50 -18.25 3.68 -7.11
CA GLN A 50 -17.99 3.78 -5.67
C GLN A 50 -16.49 3.99 -5.35
N ALA A 51 -15.62 3.90 -6.37
CA ALA A 51 -14.16 3.85 -6.18
C ALA A 51 -13.58 5.04 -5.42
N TYR A 52 -14.20 6.19 -5.51
CA TYR A 52 -13.76 7.45 -4.87
C TYR A 52 -14.45 7.74 -3.54
N GLY A 53 -15.22 6.77 -3.00
CA GLY A 53 -15.82 6.86 -1.67
C GLY A 53 -14.78 6.67 -0.54
N ASP A 54 -15.08 7.25 0.63
CA ASP A 54 -14.19 7.23 1.82
C ASP A 54 -14.28 5.91 2.61
N PHE A 55 -14.18 4.79 1.91
CA PHE A 55 -14.27 3.44 2.48
C PHE A 55 -13.48 2.41 1.65
N PRO A 56 -13.13 1.25 2.24
CA PRO A 56 -12.54 0.14 1.51
C PRO A 56 -13.60 -0.55 0.62
N LEU A 57 -13.15 -1.15 -0.50
CA LEU A 57 -14.01 -1.91 -1.41
C LEU A 57 -13.47 -3.33 -1.62
N PRO A 58 -14.34 -4.34 -1.82
CA PRO A 58 -13.91 -5.71 -2.09
C PRO A 58 -13.24 -5.80 -3.48
N ILE A 59 -12.18 -6.61 -3.55
CA ILE A 59 -11.46 -6.90 -4.80
C ILE A 59 -11.43 -8.38 -5.16
N GLY A 60 -12.25 -9.19 -4.51
CA GLY A 60 -12.22 -10.65 -4.59
C GLY A 60 -11.23 -11.26 -3.60
N GLU A 61 -11.18 -12.60 -3.58
CA GLU A 61 -10.25 -13.37 -2.71
C GLU A 61 -10.32 -12.98 -1.22
N GLN A 62 -11.48 -12.50 -0.76
CA GLN A 62 -11.70 -11.97 0.60
C GLN A 62 -10.74 -10.80 0.95
N GLN A 63 -10.24 -10.08 -0.07
CA GLN A 63 -9.37 -8.92 0.09
C GLN A 63 -10.10 -7.63 -0.31
N THR A 64 -9.52 -6.51 0.10
CA THR A 64 -10.06 -5.18 -0.18
C THR A 64 -8.99 -4.24 -0.71
N ILE A 65 -9.39 -3.28 -1.54
CA ILE A 65 -8.63 -2.05 -1.74
C ILE A 65 -8.86 -1.15 -0.52
N SER A 66 -7.81 -0.65 0.09
CA SER A 66 -7.88 0.19 1.29
C SER A 66 -8.62 1.50 1.03
N GLN A 67 -9.22 2.08 2.08
CA GLN A 67 -9.78 3.43 2.07
C GLN A 67 -8.76 4.44 1.52
N PRO A 68 -9.15 5.41 0.66
CA PRO A 68 -8.21 6.38 0.07
C PRO A 68 -7.40 7.16 1.10
N TYR A 69 -8.02 7.60 2.18
CA TYR A 69 -7.34 8.32 3.25
C TYR A 69 -6.20 7.51 3.87
N ILE A 70 -6.43 6.23 4.17
CA ILE A 70 -5.41 5.34 4.77
C ILE A 70 -4.23 5.12 3.79
N VAL A 71 -4.50 4.98 2.50
CA VAL A 71 -3.43 4.90 1.47
C VAL A 71 -2.56 6.16 1.52
N ALA A 72 -3.17 7.35 1.53
CA ALA A 72 -2.46 8.62 1.56
C ALA A 72 -1.70 8.83 2.88
N GLU A 73 -2.31 8.52 4.03
CA GLU A 73 -1.72 8.65 5.36
C GLU A 73 -0.49 7.75 5.51
N MET A 74 -0.59 6.48 5.11
CA MET A 74 0.55 5.54 5.15
C MET A 74 1.67 5.99 4.22
N THR A 75 1.34 6.49 3.03
CA THR A 75 2.34 6.99 2.07
C THR A 75 3.04 8.24 2.60
N GLN A 76 2.30 9.23 3.11
CA GLN A 76 2.89 10.43 3.75
C GLN A 76 3.77 10.07 4.94
N ALA A 77 3.34 9.11 5.76
CA ALA A 77 4.11 8.68 6.92
C ALA A 77 5.49 8.12 6.55
N LEU A 78 5.66 7.59 5.35
CA LEU A 78 6.96 7.15 4.85
C LEU A 78 7.90 8.29 4.47
N ALA A 79 7.43 9.53 4.27
CA ALA A 79 8.25 10.68 3.88
C ALA A 79 9.18 10.36 2.69
N LEU A 80 8.58 9.95 1.56
CA LEU A 80 9.28 9.38 0.41
C LEU A 80 10.10 10.41 -0.38
N SER A 81 11.21 9.95 -0.93
CA SER A 81 12.04 10.64 -1.91
C SER A 81 11.86 10.01 -3.30
N GLU A 82 12.09 10.77 -4.36
CA GLU A 82 12.06 10.31 -5.75
C GLU A 82 13.11 9.21 -6.04
N GLU A 83 14.15 9.12 -5.25
CA GLU A 83 15.22 8.15 -5.40
C GLU A 83 15.00 6.86 -4.61
N ASP A 84 13.95 6.81 -3.79
CA ASP A 84 13.69 5.68 -2.89
C ASP A 84 13.36 4.39 -3.65
N ARG A 85 13.84 3.29 -3.09
CA ARG A 85 13.43 1.92 -3.42
C ARG A 85 12.47 1.44 -2.33
N VAL A 86 11.22 1.21 -2.70
CA VAL A 86 10.15 0.88 -1.73
C VAL A 86 9.72 -0.57 -1.89
N LEU A 87 9.63 -1.30 -0.77
CA LEU A 87 8.99 -2.61 -0.71
C LEU A 87 7.57 -2.48 -0.18
N GLU A 88 6.60 -2.97 -0.94
CA GLU A 88 5.22 -3.16 -0.52
C GLU A 88 4.93 -4.63 -0.23
N ILE A 89 4.30 -4.91 0.90
CA ILE A 89 3.80 -6.24 1.27
C ILE A 89 2.28 -6.25 1.20
N GLY A 90 1.74 -7.01 0.24
CA GLY A 90 0.31 -7.09 -0.04
C GLY A 90 -0.10 -6.22 -1.22
N THR A 91 0.26 -6.62 -2.45
CA THR A 91 -0.09 -5.91 -3.69
C THR A 91 -1.60 -5.67 -3.83
N GLY A 92 -2.41 -6.69 -3.52
CA GLY A 92 -3.86 -6.64 -3.56
C GLY A 92 -4.41 -6.17 -4.91
N SER A 93 -5.04 -4.99 -4.93
CA SER A 93 -5.54 -4.35 -6.16
C SER A 93 -4.42 -3.74 -7.01
N GLY A 94 -3.26 -3.42 -6.40
CA GLY A 94 -2.18 -2.65 -7.00
C GLY A 94 -2.28 -1.13 -6.82
N TYR A 95 -3.35 -0.63 -6.19
CA TYR A 95 -3.56 0.81 -6.06
C TYR A 95 -2.49 1.49 -5.21
N GLN A 96 -2.11 0.90 -4.07
CA GLN A 96 -1.04 1.44 -3.22
C GLN A 96 0.30 1.42 -3.97
N ALA A 97 0.64 0.33 -4.69
CA ALA A 97 1.85 0.28 -5.51
C ALA A 97 1.86 1.36 -6.59
N ALA A 98 0.72 1.60 -7.26
CA ALA A 98 0.60 2.65 -8.26
C ALA A 98 0.81 4.05 -7.65
N VAL A 99 0.22 4.35 -6.49
CA VAL A 99 0.44 5.62 -5.78
C VAL A 99 1.91 5.81 -5.41
N LEU A 100 2.58 4.76 -4.94
CA LEU A 100 4.02 4.81 -4.65
C LEU A 100 4.84 5.06 -5.92
N ALA A 101 4.48 4.41 -7.02
CA ALA A 101 5.19 4.50 -8.30
C ALA A 101 5.20 5.91 -8.91
N GLU A 102 4.19 6.75 -8.59
CA GLU A 102 4.16 8.17 -8.97
C GLU A 102 5.17 9.02 -8.19
N ILE A 103 5.76 8.49 -7.11
CA ILE A 103 6.59 9.27 -6.19
C ILE A 103 8.04 8.83 -6.21
N VAL A 104 8.31 7.51 -6.37
CA VAL A 104 9.62 6.92 -6.09
C VAL A 104 10.28 6.31 -7.32
N PHE A 105 11.60 6.11 -7.24
CA PHE A 105 12.37 5.48 -8.31
C PHE A 105 11.84 4.10 -8.67
N ARG A 106 11.59 3.23 -7.66
CA ARG A 106 11.13 1.85 -7.91
C ARG A 106 10.33 1.28 -6.75
N VAL A 107 9.25 0.61 -7.11
CA VAL A 107 8.40 -0.16 -6.19
C VAL A 107 8.62 -1.64 -6.42
N TYR A 108 8.89 -2.37 -5.36
CA TYR A 108 8.88 -3.83 -5.29
C TYR A 108 7.64 -4.25 -4.51
N THR A 109 6.80 -5.09 -5.09
CA THR A 109 5.56 -5.48 -4.41
C THR A 109 5.38 -6.99 -4.40
N VAL A 110 5.00 -7.52 -3.24
CA VAL A 110 4.86 -8.97 -3.01
C VAL A 110 3.40 -9.32 -2.73
N GLU A 111 2.87 -10.27 -3.49
CA GLU A 111 1.53 -10.80 -3.33
C GLU A 111 1.57 -12.32 -3.13
N ARG A 112 0.80 -12.81 -2.13
CA ARG A 112 0.69 -14.25 -1.81
C ARG A 112 -0.48 -14.95 -2.50
N ILE A 113 -1.46 -14.20 -3.03
CA ILE A 113 -2.64 -14.75 -3.70
C ILE A 113 -2.41 -14.71 -5.20
N HIS A 114 -2.23 -15.88 -5.81
CA HIS A 114 -1.86 -16.00 -7.22
C HIS A 114 -2.85 -15.30 -8.18
N ALA A 115 -4.16 -15.39 -7.91
CA ALA A 115 -5.18 -14.73 -8.73
C ALA A 115 -5.03 -13.20 -8.73
N LEU A 116 -4.72 -12.60 -7.56
CA LEU A 116 -4.47 -11.16 -7.44
C LEU A 116 -3.16 -10.78 -8.12
N TYR A 117 -2.09 -11.54 -7.90
CA TYR A 117 -0.79 -11.31 -8.55
C TYR A 117 -0.91 -11.24 -10.07
N ILE A 118 -1.57 -12.23 -10.71
CA ILE A 118 -1.72 -12.26 -12.18
C ILE A 118 -2.58 -11.08 -12.67
N ARG A 119 -3.69 -10.79 -11.99
CA ARG A 119 -4.58 -9.69 -12.37
C ARG A 119 -3.87 -8.34 -12.27
N THR A 120 -3.18 -8.10 -11.18
CA THR A 120 -2.54 -6.81 -10.89
C THR A 120 -1.34 -6.58 -11.80
N ARG A 121 -0.54 -7.61 -12.08
CA ARG A 121 0.55 -7.52 -13.06
C ARG A 121 0.05 -7.07 -14.44
N LYS A 122 -1.04 -7.71 -14.95
CA LYS A 122 -1.67 -7.30 -16.22
C LYS A 122 -2.19 -5.86 -16.18
N LEU A 123 -2.68 -5.41 -15.02
CA LEU A 123 -3.15 -4.04 -14.85
C LEU A 123 -1.99 -3.05 -14.93
N PHE A 124 -0.86 -3.32 -14.27
CA PHE A 124 0.34 -2.48 -14.36
C PHE A 124 0.86 -2.37 -15.79
N ASP A 125 0.93 -3.49 -16.53
CA ASP A 125 1.32 -3.49 -17.94
C ASP A 125 0.39 -2.59 -18.78
N ARG A 126 -0.94 -2.70 -18.58
CA ARG A 126 -1.96 -1.88 -19.26
C ARG A 126 -1.87 -0.40 -18.92
N LEU A 127 -1.51 -0.06 -17.67
CA LEU A 127 -1.37 1.31 -17.21
C LEU A 127 0.06 1.86 -17.38
N HIS A 128 0.96 1.09 -18.01
CA HIS A 128 2.34 1.46 -18.31
C HIS A 128 3.20 1.79 -17.09
N TYR A 129 2.98 1.11 -15.96
CA TYR A 129 3.85 1.23 -14.78
C TYR A 129 5.12 0.40 -14.97
N HIS A 130 6.19 1.03 -15.49
CA HIS A 130 7.47 0.37 -15.77
C HIS A 130 8.41 0.31 -14.56
N ASN A 131 8.11 1.05 -13.49
CA ASN A 131 8.90 1.10 -12.26
C ASN A 131 8.32 0.25 -11.12
N ILE A 132 7.29 -0.59 -11.39
CA ILE A 132 6.76 -1.56 -10.42
C ILE A 132 7.25 -2.97 -10.78
N VAL A 133 7.91 -3.62 -9.84
CA VAL A 133 8.35 -5.03 -9.96
C VAL A 133 7.52 -5.89 -9.03
N THR A 134 6.92 -6.94 -9.56
CA THR A 134 5.97 -7.79 -8.82
C THR A 134 6.54 -9.17 -8.52
N ARG A 135 6.27 -9.72 -7.34
CA ARG A 135 6.65 -11.09 -6.95
C ARG A 135 5.45 -11.83 -6.35
N TYR A 136 5.27 -13.08 -6.78
CA TYR A 136 4.36 -14.03 -6.12
C TYR A 136 5.11 -14.78 -5.05
N SER A 137 4.88 -14.47 -3.76
CA SER A 137 5.60 -15.07 -2.63
C SER A 137 4.89 -14.80 -1.29
N ASP A 138 5.40 -15.40 -0.21
CA ASP A 138 5.07 -15.03 1.17
C ASP A 138 5.68 -13.65 1.49
N GLY A 139 4.84 -12.62 1.58
CA GLY A 139 5.26 -11.25 1.85
C GLY A 139 5.90 -11.05 3.23
N THR A 140 5.62 -11.93 4.21
CA THR A 140 6.24 -11.83 5.55
C THR A 140 7.75 -12.08 5.52
N MET A 141 8.26 -12.72 4.45
CA MET A 141 9.68 -12.91 4.20
C MET A 141 10.35 -11.71 3.53
N GLY A 142 9.54 -10.76 3.02
CA GLY A 142 10.05 -9.64 2.23
C GLY A 142 10.60 -10.09 0.86
N TRP A 143 11.65 -9.39 0.42
CA TRP A 143 12.35 -9.68 -0.84
C TRP A 143 13.86 -9.46 -0.65
N GLU A 144 14.53 -10.48 -0.11
CA GLU A 144 15.94 -10.40 0.34
C GLU A 144 16.89 -10.02 -0.81
N GLU A 145 16.67 -10.59 -2.01
CA GLU A 145 17.56 -10.40 -3.17
C GLU A 145 17.58 -8.95 -3.68
N GLU A 146 16.53 -8.18 -3.37
CA GLU A 146 16.39 -6.78 -3.77
C GLU A 146 16.68 -5.80 -2.62
N SER A 147 16.94 -6.31 -1.41
CA SER A 147 17.26 -5.45 -0.25
C SER A 147 18.66 -4.81 -0.39
N PRO A 148 18.97 -3.70 0.33
CA PRO A 148 18.08 -3.01 1.27
C PRO A 148 17.05 -2.08 0.59
N PHE A 149 15.96 -1.78 1.32
CA PHE A 149 14.91 -0.85 0.91
C PHE A 149 14.95 0.43 1.75
N ASP A 150 14.75 1.59 1.11
CA ASP A 150 14.67 2.87 1.79
C ASP A 150 13.38 3.04 2.56
N ALA A 151 12.29 2.43 2.06
CA ALA A 151 11.02 2.37 2.77
C ALA A 151 10.34 1.01 2.57
N ILE A 152 9.55 0.60 3.59
CA ILE A 152 8.70 -0.60 3.53
C ILE A 152 7.28 -0.22 3.95
N ILE A 153 6.29 -0.65 3.19
CA ILE A 153 4.88 -0.49 3.53
C ILE A 153 4.21 -1.86 3.59
N VAL A 154 3.48 -2.12 4.66
CA VAL A 154 2.73 -3.37 4.83
C VAL A 154 1.24 -3.05 4.84
N THR A 155 0.51 -3.56 3.85
CA THR A 155 -0.91 -3.27 3.63
C THR A 155 -1.83 -4.36 4.22
N ALA A 156 -1.34 -5.09 5.20
CA ALA A 156 -2.07 -6.13 5.92
C ALA A 156 -1.68 -6.13 7.42
N GLY A 157 -2.62 -6.47 8.30
CA GLY A 157 -2.43 -6.46 9.74
C GLY A 157 -1.64 -7.67 10.26
N SER A 158 -0.54 -7.41 10.95
CA SER A 158 0.35 -8.43 11.50
C SER A 158 0.21 -8.56 13.01
N PRO A 159 0.38 -9.77 13.59
CA PRO A 159 0.42 -9.94 15.05
C PRO A 159 1.67 -9.34 15.67
N VAL A 160 2.76 -9.31 14.91
CA VAL A 160 4.08 -8.80 15.33
C VAL A 160 4.77 -8.17 14.11
N ILE A 161 5.81 -7.39 14.32
CA ILE A 161 6.63 -6.86 13.23
C ILE A 161 7.51 -8.00 12.70
N PRO A 162 7.39 -8.40 11.41
CA PRO A 162 8.21 -9.47 10.84
C PRO A 162 9.70 -9.12 10.84
N ALA A 163 10.51 -9.92 11.52
CA ALA A 163 11.96 -9.68 11.61
C ALA A 163 12.68 -9.62 10.24
N PRO A 164 12.29 -10.40 9.20
CA PRO A 164 12.88 -10.25 7.87
C PRO A 164 12.74 -8.83 7.30
N LEU A 165 11.59 -8.17 7.50
CA LEU A 165 11.35 -6.82 6.99
C LEU A 165 12.26 -5.79 7.67
N ILE A 166 12.50 -5.94 8.98
CA ILE A 166 13.44 -5.07 9.70
C ILE A 166 14.88 -5.25 9.18
N ARG A 167 15.29 -6.49 8.88
CA ARG A 167 16.64 -6.72 8.32
C ARG A 167 16.81 -6.08 6.96
N GLN A 168 15.77 -6.16 6.10
CA GLN A 168 15.76 -5.63 4.74
C GLN A 168 15.55 -4.11 4.65
N LEU A 169 15.15 -3.46 5.76
CA LEU A 169 15.08 -2.00 5.82
C LEU A 169 16.48 -1.41 5.92
N ALA A 170 16.79 -0.41 5.11
CA ALA A 170 18.06 0.31 5.14
C ALA A 170 18.27 1.03 6.49
N VAL A 171 19.53 1.33 6.85
CA VAL A 171 19.82 2.29 7.91
C VAL A 171 19.39 3.68 7.43
N GLY A 172 18.63 4.41 8.24
CA GLY A 172 17.94 5.64 7.84
C GLY A 172 16.55 5.38 7.21
N GLY A 173 16.23 4.12 6.94
CA GLY A 173 14.95 3.72 6.35
C GLY A 173 13.77 3.79 7.33
N ARG A 174 12.57 3.75 6.74
CA ARG A 174 11.30 3.82 7.49
C ARG A 174 10.31 2.78 7.00
N MET A 175 9.52 2.24 7.92
CA MET A 175 8.48 1.28 7.60
C MET A 175 7.16 1.70 8.23
N VAL A 176 6.05 1.44 7.55
CA VAL A 176 4.69 1.58 8.09
C VAL A 176 3.99 0.23 8.01
N ILE A 177 3.46 -0.22 9.15
CA ILE A 177 2.84 -1.54 9.30
C ILE A 177 1.71 -1.50 10.33
N PRO A 178 0.52 -2.09 10.03
CA PRO A 178 -0.52 -2.34 11.04
C PRO A 178 -0.13 -3.51 11.94
N VAL A 179 -0.04 -3.29 13.26
CA VAL A 179 0.34 -4.33 14.25
C VAL A 179 -0.74 -4.45 15.32
N GLY A 180 -1.18 -5.66 15.59
CA GLY A 180 -2.18 -5.89 16.64
C GLY A 180 -2.88 -7.23 16.54
N ASN A 181 -4.12 -7.30 17.06
CA ASN A 181 -4.91 -8.51 17.02
C ASN A 181 -5.72 -8.64 15.69
N ARG A 182 -6.53 -9.70 15.58
CA ARG A 182 -7.31 -9.99 14.36
C ARG A 182 -8.40 -8.96 14.04
N PHE A 183 -8.79 -8.13 14.99
CA PHE A 183 -9.93 -7.21 14.89
C PHE A 183 -9.50 -5.75 14.80
N THR A 184 -8.44 -5.39 15.53
CA THR A 184 -7.92 -4.03 15.63
C THR A 184 -6.40 -4.05 15.60
N GLN A 185 -5.81 -3.11 14.86
CA GLN A 185 -4.38 -2.89 14.82
C GLN A 185 -4.08 -1.42 15.14
N ASP A 186 -2.87 -1.20 15.61
CA ASP A 186 -2.26 0.12 15.66
C ASP A 186 -1.38 0.29 14.41
N LEU A 187 -1.54 1.39 13.70
CA LEU A 187 -0.69 1.72 12.57
C LEU A 187 0.64 2.23 13.12
N VAL A 188 1.69 1.47 12.94
CA VAL A 188 3.01 1.74 13.52
C VAL A 188 3.96 2.22 12.45
N LYS A 189 4.59 3.37 12.67
CA LYS A 189 5.75 3.83 11.91
C LYS A 189 7.03 3.43 12.62
N ILE A 190 7.96 2.86 11.87
CA ILE A 190 9.27 2.41 12.33
C ILE A 190 10.34 3.21 11.62
N TYR A 191 11.34 3.65 12.38
CA TYR A 191 12.58 4.22 11.89
C TYR A 191 13.73 3.28 12.28
N LYS A 192 14.61 3.00 11.35
CA LYS A 192 15.82 2.22 11.60
C LYS A 192 17.04 3.12 11.54
N ASP A 193 17.83 3.12 12.58
CA ASP A 193 19.13 3.80 12.62
C ASP A 193 20.26 2.81 12.96
N GLN A 194 21.46 3.32 13.15
CA GLN A 194 22.63 2.51 13.50
C GLN A 194 22.53 1.84 14.88
N ASN A 195 21.66 2.34 15.77
CA ASN A 195 21.46 1.86 17.14
C ASN A 195 20.29 0.90 17.27
N GLY A 196 19.48 0.73 16.22
CA GLY A 196 18.32 -0.16 16.21
C GLY A 196 17.08 0.43 15.56
N ILE A 197 15.89 0.16 16.13
CA ILE A 197 14.63 0.66 15.64
C ILE A 197 13.92 1.51 16.69
N ARG A 198 13.26 2.58 16.24
CA ARG A 198 12.32 3.39 17.00
C ARG A 198 10.93 3.24 16.39
N GLN A 199 9.90 3.13 17.24
CA GLN A 199 8.51 2.96 16.82
C GLN A 199 7.67 4.15 17.30
N VAL A 200 6.72 4.56 16.45
CA VAL A 200 5.73 5.61 16.76
C VAL A 200 4.36 5.13 16.29
N SER A 201 3.35 5.20 17.15
CA SER A 201 1.96 4.96 16.78
C SER A 201 1.42 6.13 15.95
N LEU A 202 0.70 5.80 14.88
CA LEU A 202 -0.04 6.75 14.04
C LEU A 202 -1.56 6.69 14.32
N GLY A 203 -2.00 5.75 15.20
CA GLY A 203 -3.39 5.55 15.58
C GLY A 203 -3.97 4.22 15.16
N GLY A 204 -5.22 3.98 15.60
CA GLY A 204 -5.92 2.73 15.36
C GLY A 204 -6.36 2.54 13.90
N CYS A 205 -6.24 1.31 13.39
CA CYS A 205 -6.66 0.95 12.05
C CYS A 205 -7.22 -0.48 12.00
N ARG A 206 -7.77 -0.85 10.83
CA ARG A 206 -8.24 -2.20 10.58
C ARG A 206 -7.87 -2.66 9.18
N PHE A 207 -7.09 -3.72 9.12
CA PHE A 207 -6.64 -4.35 7.88
C PHE A 207 -7.01 -5.84 7.84
N VAL A 208 -6.99 -6.42 6.64
CA VAL A 208 -7.00 -7.88 6.44
C VAL A 208 -5.74 -8.50 7.05
N LYS A 209 -5.79 -9.80 7.37
CA LYS A 209 -4.68 -10.50 8.03
C LYS A 209 -3.45 -10.61 7.11
N LEU A 210 -2.28 -10.26 7.61
CA LEU A 210 -1.01 -10.62 7.00
C LEU A 210 -0.72 -12.11 7.26
N ILE A 211 -0.97 -12.95 6.27
CA ILE A 211 -0.80 -14.40 6.38
C ILE A 211 0.57 -14.80 5.81
N GLY A 212 1.33 -15.59 6.58
CA GLY A 212 2.63 -16.09 6.17
C GLY A 212 3.45 -16.59 7.35
N THR A 213 4.69 -16.96 7.07
CA THR A 213 5.62 -17.57 8.04
C THR A 213 5.85 -16.69 9.28
N HIS A 214 5.92 -15.37 9.10
CA HIS A 214 6.11 -14.39 10.16
C HIS A 214 4.86 -13.53 10.43
N GLY A 215 3.68 -13.98 9.98
CA GLY A 215 2.39 -13.35 10.19
C GLY A 215 1.40 -14.28 10.88
N TRP A 216 0.12 -14.13 10.53
CA TRP A 216 -0.91 -15.07 10.95
C TRP A 216 -0.78 -16.39 10.18
N LYS A 217 -1.04 -17.50 10.84
CA LYS A 217 -1.18 -18.80 10.15
C LYS A 217 -2.47 -18.79 9.33
N LYS A 218 -2.45 -19.44 8.17
CA LYS A 218 -3.67 -19.75 7.43
C LYS A 218 -4.50 -20.69 8.31
N GLU A 219 -5.75 -20.33 8.58
CA GLU A 219 -6.68 -21.24 9.25
C GLU A 219 -6.98 -22.37 8.24
N GLU A 220 -6.87 -23.61 8.68
CA GLU A 220 -7.39 -24.75 7.95
C GLU A 220 -8.92 -24.64 8.07
N ASP A 221 -9.62 -24.62 6.92
CA ASP A 221 -11.09 -24.63 6.83
C ASP A 221 -11.63 -26.00 7.22
#